data_fd6cd4b0d7d823eaee286d29ac72c6c2
#
_entry.id   fd6cd4b0d7d823eaee286d29ac72c6c2
#
_cell.length_a   1.000
_cell.length_b   1.000
_cell.length_c   1.000
_cell.angle_alpha   90.00
_cell.angle_beta   90.00
_cell.angle_gamma   90.00
#
_symmetry.space_group_name_H-M   'P 1'
#
loop_
_entity.id
_entity.type
_entity.pdbx_description
1 polymer ?
#
loop_
_entity_poly.entity_id
_entity_poly.type
_entity_poly.pdbx_seq_one_letter_code
_entity_poly.pdbx_strand_id
1 'polypeptide(L)'
;MRRTPFAVLTAFLLTLFVAVVPAVPAQAQGDERITAYNVNATLDRDGDARVTLDLTYDFADADRHGPYLTFVTRQSLTDNPGHVRHVTYSDIHASSPSGAPANLHEENGGALQLRIGSKDRTVTGTQKYRITYMVHGLIGRDNKESHLDEINWRIFTNVDVPV
;
A
#
# COMPACT_ATOMS: atom_id res chain seq x y z
N MET A 1 49.92 36.48 -75.19
CA MET A 1 49.65 35.15 -74.82
C MET A 1 49.46 35.07 -73.29
N ARG A 2 48.20 35.05 -72.82
CA ARG A 2 47.90 34.92 -71.40
C ARG A 2 46.84 33.85 -71.29
N ARG A 3 47.18 32.74 -70.66
CA ARG A 3 46.27 31.62 -70.37
C ARG A 3 45.62 31.82 -69.00
N THR A 4 44.32 31.93 -68.96
CA THR A 4 43.53 31.94 -67.75
C THR A 4 43.25 30.49 -67.30
N PRO A 5 43.44 30.14 -66.03
CA PRO A 5 42.99 28.82 -65.51
C PRO A 5 41.55 28.92 -65.07
N PHE A 6 40.75 27.97 -65.49
CA PHE A 6 39.41 27.71 -65.02
C PHE A 6 39.44 27.19 -63.61
N ALA A 7 38.79 27.87 -62.66
CA ALA A 7 38.52 27.37 -61.33
C ALA A 7 37.24 26.59 -61.36
N VAL A 8 37.36 25.29 -61.11
CA VAL A 8 36.20 24.37 -60.87
C VAL A 8 35.77 24.49 -59.42
N LEU A 9 34.59 25.08 -59.20
CA LEU A 9 33.95 25.22 -57.91
C LEU A 9 33.13 23.94 -57.64
N THR A 10 33.68 23.02 -56.84
CA THR A 10 32.95 21.79 -56.42
C THR A 10 32.08 22.16 -55.22
N ALA A 11 30.78 22.31 -55.42
CA ALA A 11 29.81 22.46 -54.34
C ALA A 11 29.56 21.13 -53.63
N PHE A 12 30.00 21.05 -52.37
CA PHE A 12 29.74 19.88 -51.49
C PHE A 12 28.36 20.06 -50.86
N LEU A 13 27.37 19.34 -51.38
CA LEU A 13 26.00 19.34 -50.84
C LEU A 13 25.95 18.39 -49.62
N LEU A 14 26.04 18.95 -48.41
CA LEU A 14 25.90 18.23 -47.18
C LEU A 14 24.42 17.97 -46.88
N THR A 15 23.91 16.80 -47.24
CA THR A 15 22.55 16.34 -46.87
C THR A 15 22.50 15.94 -45.41
N LEU A 16 21.91 16.84 -44.59
CA LEU A 16 21.63 16.56 -43.18
C LEU A 16 20.46 15.57 -43.08
N PHE A 17 20.78 14.30 -42.81
CA PHE A 17 19.78 13.25 -42.57
C PHE A 17 19.28 13.39 -41.12
N VAL A 18 18.17 14.09 -40.91
CA VAL A 18 17.49 14.13 -39.62
C VAL A 18 16.75 12.81 -39.43
N ALA A 19 17.33 11.92 -38.63
CA ALA A 19 16.68 10.70 -38.18
C ALA A 19 15.53 11.10 -37.22
N VAL A 20 14.30 11.07 -37.68
CA VAL A 20 13.11 11.15 -36.84
C VAL A 20 13.02 9.82 -36.07
N VAL A 21 13.54 9.81 -34.84
CA VAL A 21 13.31 8.69 -33.91
C VAL A 21 11.86 8.84 -33.45
N PRO A 22 10.99 7.86 -33.69
CA PRO A 22 9.65 7.89 -33.13
C PRO A 22 9.79 7.91 -31.59
N ALA A 23 9.32 8.97 -30.94
CA ALA A 23 9.19 9.00 -29.49
C ALA A 23 8.17 7.94 -29.11
N VAL A 24 8.65 6.82 -28.56
CA VAL A 24 7.79 5.85 -27.90
C VAL A 24 7.13 6.62 -26.73
N PRO A 25 5.78 6.71 -26.67
CA PRO A 25 5.15 7.35 -25.53
C PRO A 25 5.62 6.61 -24.29
N ALA A 26 6.27 7.32 -23.36
CA ALA A 26 6.53 6.81 -22.03
C ALA A 26 5.14 6.48 -21.44
N GLN A 27 4.81 5.20 -21.39
CA GLN A 27 3.62 4.79 -20.67
C GLN A 27 3.86 5.26 -19.23
N ALA A 28 3.01 6.17 -18.75
CA ALA A 28 3.01 6.55 -17.37
C ALA A 28 2.77 5.25 -16.60
N GLN A 29 3.81 4.77 -15.91
CA GLN A 29 3.71 3.64 -15.02
C GLN A 29 2.64 4.03 -14.02
N GLY A 30 1.51 3.31 -14.04
CA GLY A 30 0.39 3.62 -13.18
C GLY A 30 0.86 3.58 -11.72
N ASP A 31 0.47 4.58 -10.93
CA ASP A 31 0.82 4.61 -9.52
C ASP A 31 0.08 3.50 -8.78
N GLU A 32 0.81 2.83 -7.89
CA GLU A 32 0.23 1.86 -6.98
C GLU A 32 -0.82 2.53 -6.09
N ARG A 33 -1.96 1.87 -5.89
CA ARG A 33 -3.06 2.46 -5.10
C ARG A 33 -3.99 1.42 -4.50
N ILE A 34 -4.59 1.79 -3.38
CA ILE A 34 -5.74 1.07 -2.84
C ILE A 34 -6.97 1.52 -3.64
N THR A 35 -7.70 0.58 -4.25
CA THR A 35 -8.92 0.85 -5.00
C THR A 35 -10.18 0.53 -4.21
N ALA A 36 -10.08 -0.34 -3.18
CA ALA A 36 -11.15 -0.57 -2.21
C ALA A 36 -10.56 -1.00 -0.85
N TYR A 37 -11.15 -0.49 0.21
CA TYR A 37 -10.82 -0.81 1.60
C TYR A 37 -12.12 -0.91 2.40
N ASN A 38 -12.68 -2.12 2.51
CA ASN A 38 -13.95 -2.36 3.15
C ASN A 38 -13.72 -3.08 4.48
N VAL A 39 -14.21 -2.50 5.56
CA VAL A 39 -14.12 -3.07 6.90
C VAL A 39 -15.52 -3.42 7.40
N ASN A 40 -15.69 -4.67 7.80
CA ASN A 40 -16.87 -5.12 8.54
C ASN A 40 -16.41 -5.54 9.93
N ALA A 41 -16.97 -4.93 10.96
CA ALA A 41 -16.63 -5.22 12.35
C ALA A 41 -17.89 -5.53 13.16
N THR A 42 -17.83 -6.58 13.94
CA THR A 42 -18.88 -6.97 14.90
C THR A 42 -18.30 -6.93 16.29
N LEU A 43 -18.86 -6.05 17.13
CA LEU A 43 -18.49 -5.93 18.54
C LEU A 43 -19.31 -6.90 19.38
N ASP A 44 -18.66 -7.57 20.31
CA ASP A 44 -19.32 -8.39 21.29
C ASP A 44 -19.56 -7.65 22.63
N ARG A 45 -20.15 -8.34 23.61
CA ARG A 45 -20.49 -7.74 24.92
C ARG A 45 -19.27 -7.50 25.81
N ASP A 46 -18.17 -8.18 25.53
CA ASP A 46 -16.91 -8.04 26.28
C ASP A 46 -16.09 -6.87 25.74
N GLY A 47 -16.49 -6.33 24.59
CA GLY A 47 -15.84 -5.20 23.95
C GLY A 47 -14.77 -5.60 22.95
N ASP A 48 -14.74 -6.85 22.59
CA ASP A 48 -13.88 -7.37 21.54
C ASP A 48 -14.55 -7.26 20.17
N ALA A 49 -13.79 -6.99 19.14
CA ALA A 49 -14.32 -6.88 17.80
C ALA A 49 -13.77 -7.97 16.87
N ARG A 50 -14.68 -8.70 16.23
CA ARG A 50 -14.35 -9.55 15.08
C ARG A 50 -14.38 -8.70 13.82
N VAL A 51 -13.28 -8.69 13.09
CA VAL A 51 -13.09 -7.83 11.92
C VAL A 51 -12.85 -8.66 10.67
N THR A 52 -13.47 -8.23 9.58
CA THR A 52 -13.13 -8.65 8.21
C THR A 52 -12.75 -7.41 7.43
N LEU A 53 -11.54 -7.38 6.92
CA LEU A 53 -11.03 -6.36 6.00
C LEU A 53 -10.94 -6.97 4.60
N ASP A 54 -11.68 -6.39 3.66
CA ASP A 54 -11.54 -6.68 2.23
C ASP A 54 -10.76 -5.52 1.57
N LEU A 55 -9.55 -5.80 1.16
CA LEU A 55 -8.62 -4.89 0.52
C LEU A 55 -8.51 -5.21 -0.98
N THR A 56 -8.71 -4.22 -1.83
CA THR A 56 -8.35 -4.30 -3.24
C THR A 56 -7.20 -3.33 -3.50
N TYR A 57 -6.08 -3.86 -3.92
CA TYR A 57 -4.85 -3.12 -4.19
C TYR A 57 -4.46 -3.28 -5.65
N ASP A 58 -4.22 -2.16 -6.33
CA ASP A 58 -3.68 -2.13 -7.67
C ASP A 58 -2.17 -1.85 -7.60
N PHE A 59 -1.37 -2.86 -7.89
CA PHE A 59 0.09 -2.78 -7.92
C PHE A 59 0.61 -2.20 -9.23
N ALA A 60 -0.28 -1.86 -10.17
CA ALA A 60 0.08 -1.47 -11.52
C ALA A 60 1.05 -2.50 -12.16
N ASP A 61 2.11 -2.05 -12.79
CA ASP A 61 3.13 -2.91 -13.41
C ASP A 61 4.30 -3.26 -12.46
N ALA A 62 4.21 -2.83 -11.19
CA ALA A 62 5.27 -3.09 -10.23
C ALA A 62 5.20 -4.53 -9.70
N ASP A 63 6.33 -5.23 -9.78
CA ASP A 63 6.51 -6.55 -9.18
C ASP A 63 6.62 -6.42 -7.65
N ARG A 64 5.55 -6.78 -6.93
CA ARG A 64 5.48 -6.69 -5.46
C ARG A 64 5.25 -8.06 -4.82
N HIS A 65 5.75 -8.23 -3.62
CA HIS A 65 5.55 -9.44 -2.83
C HIS A 65 4.22 -9.45 -2.06
N GLY A 66 3.42 -8.38 -2.19
CA GLY A 66 2.14 -8.18 -1.54
C GLY A 66 2.12 -6.98 -0.59
N PRO A 67 0.98 -6.67 0.05
CA PRO A 67 0.84 -5.50 0.90
C PRO A 67 1.38 -5.72 2.32
N TYR A 68 1.72 -4.60 2.98
CA TYR A 68 1.98 -4.51 4.41
C TYR A 68 0.85 -3.74 5.08
N LEU A 69 0.40 -4.23 6.23
CA LEU A 69 -0.55 -3.55 7.09
C LEU A 69 0.09 -3.30 8.45
N THR A 70 0.03 -2.06 8.92
CA THR A 70 0.54 -1.71 10.24
C THR A 70 -0.61 -1.38 11.18
N PHE A 71 -0.75 -2.14 12.26
CA PHE A 71 -1.78 -1.98 13.26
C PHE A 71 -1.27 -1.24 14.49
N VAL A 72 -2.06 -0.29 14.96
CA VAL A 72 -1.73 0.48 16.16
C VAL A 72 -2.01 -0.37 17.40
N THR A 73 -0.98 -0.70 18.16
CA THR A 73 -1.08 -1.49 19.41
C THR A 73 -1.11 -0.61 20.66
N ARG A 74 -0.79 0.69 20.52
CA ARG A 74 -0.76 1.66 21.63
C ARG A 74 -1.41 2.97 21.20
N GLN A 75 -2.32 3.46 22.02
CA GLN A 75 -3.02 4.72 21.78
C GLN A 75 -2.99 5.58 23.04
N SER A 76 -2.45 6.80 22.91
CA SER A 76 -2.52 7.78 23.99
C SER A 76 -3.96 8.24 24.20
N LEU A 77 -4.38 8.36 25.45
CA LEU A 77 -5.71 8.84 25.81
C LEU A 77 -5.69 10.36 25.93
N THR A 78 -6.58 11.04 25.20
CA THR A 78 -6.68 12.50 25.21
C THR A 78 -7.31 13.00 26.51
N ASP A 79 -8.28 12.25 27.02
CA ASP A 79 -9.03 12.51 28.25
C ASP A 79 -8.25 12.15 29.53
N ASN A 80 -7.17 11.40 29.41
CA ASN A 80 -6.32 11.00 30.54
C ASN A 80 -4.85 11.06 30.18
N PRO A 81 -4.24 12.28 30.17
CA PRO A 81 -2.85 12.47 29.78
C PRO A 81 -1.87 11.59 30.59
N GLY A 82 -0.96 10.95 29.89
CA GLY A 82 0.01 10.02 30.48
C GLY A 82 -0.45 8.56 30.55
N HIS A 83 -1.70 8.28 30.22
CA HIS A 83 -2.22 6.91 30.09
C HIS A 83 -2.24 6.47 28.64
N VAL A 84 -2.00 5.18 28.45
CA VAL A 84 -1.95 4.53 27.14
C VAL A 84 -2.90 3.36 27.14
N ARG A 85 -3.79 3.32 26.15
CA ARG A 85 -4.60 2.14 25.86
C ARG A 85 -3.75 1.16 25.04
N HIS A 86 -3.77 -0.10 25.42
CA HIS A 86 -3.20 -1.19 24.68
C HIS A 86 -4.31 -1.87 23.87
N VAL A 87 -4.08 -2.00 22.57
CA VAL A 87 -4.94 -2.73 21.66
C VAL A 87 -4.16 -3.97 21.21
N THR A 88 -4.75 -5.13 21.33
CA THR A 88 -4.14 -6.38 20.90
C THR A 88 -4.96 -7.04 19.80
N TYR A 89 -4.30 -7.85 18.98
CA TYR A 89 -4.88 -8.52 17.83
C TYR A 89 -4.62 -10.01 17.94
N SER A 90 -5.62 -10.83 17.63
CA SER A 90 -5.50 -12.29 17.62
C SER A 90 -6.28 -12.90 16.45
N ASP A 91 -6.13 -14.21 16.26
CA ASP A 91 -6.83 -14.98 15.23
C ASP A 91 -6.70 -14.36 13.82
N ILE A 92 -5.48 -13.91 13.50
CA ILE A 92 -5.23 -13.22 12.26
C ILE A 92 -5.08 -14.24 11.13
N HIS A 93 -5.91 -14.11 10.12
CA HIS A 93 -5.87 -14.93 8.91
C HIS A 93 -5.91 -14.07 7.67
N ALA A 94 -5.18 -14.47 6.63
CA ALA A 94 -5.20 -13.82 5.34
C ALA A 94 -5.52 -14.81 4.23
N SER A 95 -6.26 -14.36 3.24
CA SER A 95 -6.56 -15.10 2.01
C SER A 95 -6.64 -14.14 0.84
N SER A 96 -6.56 -14.66 -0.39
CA SER A 96 -6.69 -13.83 -1.59
C SER A 96 -7.76 -14.39 -2.52
N PRO A 97 -8.90 -13.70 -2.68
CA PRO A 97 -9.92 -14.05 -3.67
C PRO A 97 -9.42 -13.98 -5.12
N SER A 98 -8.37 -13.21 -5.41
CA SER A 98 -7.75 -13.14 -6.75
C SER A 98 -6.69 -14.20 -6.99
N GLY A 99 -6.39 -15.08 -6.00
CA GLY A 99 -5.37 -16.12 -6.12
C GLY A 99 -3.94 -15.64 -5.94
N ALA A 100 -3.73 -14.39 -5.48
CA ALA A 100 -2.42 -13.90 -5.08
C ALA A 100 -1.91 -14.67 -3.86
N PRO A 101 -0.58 -14.79 -3.66
CA PRO A 101 -0.05 -15.32 -2.42
C PRO A 101 -0.55 -14.52 -1.21
N ALA A 102 -1.00 -15.20 -0.17
CA ALA A 102 -1.54 -14.59 1.04
C ALA A 102 -0.92 -15.19 2.32
N ASN A 103 0.33 -15.62 2.25
CA ASN A 103 1.07 -16.08 3.43
C ASN A 103 1.20 -14.91 4.39
N LEU A 104 0.88 -15.15 5.66
CA LEU A 104 0.93 -14.15 6.71
C LEU A 104 2.24 -14.25 7.47
N HIS A 105 2.91 -13.11 7.61
CA HIS A 105 4.08 -12.94 8.46
C HIS A 105 3.85 -11.78 9.40
N GLU A 106 3.97 -12.03 10.70
CA GLU A 106 3.83 -11.02 11.73
C GLU A 106 5.21 -10.52 12.15
N GLU A 107 5.38 -9.20 12.16
CA GLU A 107 6.58 -8.54 12.63
C GLU A 107 6.21 -7.62 13.81
N ASN A 108 6.85 -7.82 14.96
CA ASN A 108 6.58 -7.06 16.17
C ASN A 108 7.76 -6.11 16.46
N GLY A 109 7.50 -4.81 16.32
CA GLY A 109 8.52 -3.78 16.53
C GLY A 109 7.93 -2.47 17.07
N GLY A 110 7.10 -2.54 18.15
CA GLY A 110 6.40 -1.36 18.70
C GLY A 110 5.03 -1.10 18.08
N ALA A 111 4.76 -1.61 16.89
CA ALA A 111 3.47 -1.80 16.26
C ALA A 111 3.40 -3.23 15.73
N LEU A 112 2.22 -3.76 15.52
CA LEU A 112 2.04 -5.03 14.82
C LEU A 112 2.04 -4.75 13.32
N GLN A 113 3.02 -5.29 12.61
CA GLN A 113 3.10 -5.22 11.15
C GLN A 113 2.79 -6.59 10.56
N LEU A 114 1.86 -6.63 9.62
CA LEU A 114 1.50 -7.83 8.88
C LEU A 114 2.01 -7.71 7.44
N ARG A 115 2.89 -8.60 7.04
CA ARG A 115 3.26 -8.78 5.65
C ARG A 115 2.41 -9.90 5.05
N ILE A 116 1.70 -9.62 3.98
CA ILE A 116 0.78 -10.57 3.33
C ILE A 116 1.28 -10.86 1.93
N GLY A 117 1.77 -12.09 1.70
CA GLY A 117 2.29 -12.45 0.39
C GLY A 117 3.33 -13.56 0.43
N SER A 118 4.17 -13.65 -0.58
CA SER A 118 5.24 -14.66 -0.68
C SER A 118 6.59 -13.98 -0.93
N LYS A 119 7.63 -14.43 -0.26
CA LYS A 119 9.00 -13.96 -0.54
C LYS A 119 9.54 -14.43 -1.90
N ASP A 120 8.94 -15.49 -2.47
CA ASP A 120 9.40 -16.17 -3.68
C ASP A 120 8.53 -15.88 -4.91
N ARG A 121 7.41 -15.17 -4.73
CA ARG A 121 6.47 -14.86 -5.82
C ARG A 121 6.02 -13.41 -5.72
N THR A 122 6.10 -12.71 -6.84
CA THR A 122 5.57 -11.36 -7.00
C THR A 122 4.16 -11.38 -7.60
N VAL A 123 3.49 -10.26 -7.48
CA VAL A 123 2.19 -9.96 -8.07
C VAL A 123 2.23 -8.60 -8.74
N THR A 124 1.43 -8.43 -9.78
CA THR A 124 1.21 -7.18 -10.50
C THR A 124 -0.28 -6.93 -10.66
N GLY A 125 -0.66 -5.75 -11.13
CA GLY A 125 -2.05 -5.39 -11.39
C GLY A 125 -2.92 -5.44 -10.15
N THR A 126 -4.23 -5.55 -10.34
CA THR A 126 -5.20 -5.49 -9.25
C THR A 126 -5.33 -6.83 -8.53
N GLN A 127 -5.01 -6.84 -7.24
CA GLN A 127 -5.14 -7.99 -6.36
C GLN A 127 -6.13 -7.72 -5.23
N LYS A 128 -6.78 -8.80 -4.77
CA LYS A 128 -7.75 -8.76 -3.68
C LYS A 128 -7.26 -9.61 -2.52
N TYR A 129 -7.37 -9.04 -1.32
CA TYR A 129 -7.01 -9.71 -0.08
C TYR A 129 -8.17 -9.62 0.91
N ARG A 130 -8.40 -10.70 1.64
CA ARG A 130 -9.30 -10.74 2.78
C ARG A 130 -8.52 -11.09 4.02
N ILE A 131 -8.57 -10.20 5.01
CA ILE A 131 -7.90 -10.35 6.29
C ILE A 131 -8.97 -10.40 7.38
N THR A 132 -8.94 -11.44 8.22
CA THR A 132 -9.83 -11.55 9.38
C THR A 132 -9.01 -11.56 10.64
N TYR A 133 -9.50 -10.91 11.69
CA TYR A 133 -8.81 -10.85 12.99
C TYR A 133 -9.76 -10.48 14.10
N MET A 134 -9.33 -10.74 15.36
CA MET A 134 -9.97 -10.22 16.57
C MET A 134 -9.18 -9.02 17.07
N VAL A 135 -9.90 -8.03 17.58
CA VAL A 135 -9.32 -6.84 18.23
C VAL A 135 -9.81 -6.79 19.67
N HIS A 136 -8.88 -6.61 20.61
CA HIS A 136 -9.15 -6.53 22.02
C HIS A 136 -8.72 -5.18 22.59
N GLY A 137 -9.39 -4.72 23.64
CA GLY A 137 -9.05 -3.49 24.35
C GLY A 137 -9.58 -2.21 23.68
N LEU A 138 -10.64 -2.31 22.90
CA LEU A 138 -11.25 -1.16 22.21
C LEU A 138 -12.08 -0.26 23.14
N ILE A 139 -12.64 -0.81 24.23
CA ILE A 139 -13.54 -0.09 25.13
C ILE A 139 -12.74 0.69 26.18
N GLY A 140 -12.97 2.00 26.23
CA GLY A 140 -12.67 2.85 27.38
C GLY A 140 -13.87 2.88 28.31
N ARG A 141 -13.72 2.38 29.53
CA ARG A 141 -14.80 2.34 30.51
C ARG A 141 -14.85 3.64 31.27
N ASP A 142 -16.08 4.10 31.58
CA ASP A 142 -16.38 5.24 32.43
C ASP A 142 -15.59 6.50 32.01
N ASN A 143 -15.80 6.96 30.80
CA ASN A 143 -15.20 8.20 30.31
C ASN A 143 -15.59 9.35 31.26
N LYS A 144 -14.61 10.15 31.70
CA LYS A 144 -14.80 11.20 32.72
C LYS A 144 -15.75 12.31 32.31
N GLU A 145 -15.90 12.54 31.00
CA GLU A 145 -16.76 13.59 30.45
C GLU A 145 -18.18 13.08 30.17
N SER A 146 -18.29 11.92 29.51
CA SER A 146 -19.57 11.36 29.11
C SER A 146 -20.23 10.48 30.14
N HIS A 147 -19.45 9.92 31.10
CA HIS A 147 -19.85 8.87 32.05
C HIS A 147 -20.40 7.60 31.34
N LEU A 148 -19.93 7.36 30.14
CA LEU A 148 -20.29 6.22 29.33
C LEU A 148 -19.04 5.40 28.95
N ASP A 149 -19.28 4.14 28.61
CA ASP A 149 -18.26 3.34 27.95
C ASP A 149 -18.13 3.81 26.48
N GLU A 150 -16.91 4.05 26.04
CA GLU A 150 -16.61 4.58 24.72
C GLU A 150 -15.72 3.66 23.93
N ILE A 151 -16.00 3.54 22.61
CA ILE A 151 -15.14 2.89 21.65
C ILE A 151 -14.36 3.97 20.92
N ASN A 152 -13.03 3.87 21.02
CA ASN A 152 -12.14 4.70 20.22
C ASN A 152 -11.17 3.77 19.46
N TRP A 153 -11.42 3.60 18.20
CA TRP A 153 -10.66 2.68 17.36
C TRP A 153 -10.25 3.34 16.03
N ARG A 154 -8.96 3.26 15.74
CA ARG A 154 -8.46 3.64 14.41
C ARG A 154 -8.66 2.46 13.46
N ILE A 155 -9.77 2.49 12.72
CA ILE A 155 -10.17 1.41 11.80
C ILE A 155 -9.22 1.30 10.62
N PHE A 156 -8.77 2.44 10.09
CA PHE A 156 -7.83 2.44 8.97
C PHE A 156 -6.41 2.22 9.46
N THR A 157 -5.83 1.12 9.06
CA THR A 157 -4.40 0.83 9.24
C THR A 157 -3.61 1.49 8.11
N ASN A 158 -2.34 1.77 8.35
CA ASN A 158 -1.46 2.11 7.25
C ASN A 158 -1.23 0.85 6.40
N VAL A 159 -1.42 1.00 5.10
CA VAL A 159 -1.11 -0.04 4.11
C VAL A 159 0.07 0.46 3.31
N ASP A 160 1.18 -0.22 3.46
CA ASP A 160 2.41 0.09 2.74
C ASP A 160 2.77 -1.06 1.79
N VAL A 161 3.45 -0.73 0.71
CA VAL A 161 4.03 -1.70 -0.20
C VAL A 161 5.54 -1.51 -0.14
N PRO A 162 6.31 -2.54 0.18
CA PRO A 162 7.76 -2.42 0.18
C PRO A 162 8.27 -2.14 -1.23
N VAL A 163 9.22 -1.27 -1.29
CA VAL A 163 9.95 -0.92 -2.51
C VAL A 163 10.91 -2.06 -2.88
#